data_1c5234e3e5839b589bd76bf8ff62d446
#
_entry.id   1c5234e3e5839b589bd76bf8ff62d446
#
_cell.length_a   1.000
_cell.length_b   1.000
_cell.length_c   1.000
_cell.angle_alpha   90.00
_cell.angle_beta   90.00
_cell.angle_gamma   90.00
#
_symmetry.space_group_name_H-M   'P 1'
#
loop_
_entity.id
_entity.type
_entity.pdbx_description
1 polymer ?
#
loop_
_entity_poly.entity_id
_entity_poly.type
_entity_poly.pdbx_seq_one_letter_code
_entity_poly.pdbx_strand_id
1 'polypeptide(L)'
;LQLNSEQLAPKMVNGSAHSRKMLQAMIQYIQMHFERPITLADIAGAANISKNTALRYFQENIGISPVEYLMQYRLNNACKMLRETSEKITYIARCAGYDNVSYFNRIFKKYVGKTPSQYRAERSRE
;
A
#
# COMPACT_ATOMS: atom_id res chain seq x y z
N LEU A 1 4.01 -8.60 11.11
CA LEU A 1 3.78 -7.17 11.07
C LEU A 1 2.33 -6.88 10.66
N GLN A 2 1.57 -6.31 11.54
CA GLN A 2 0.19 -5.95 11.22
C GLN A 2 0.12 -4.52 10.72
N LEU A 3 -0.60 -4.31 9.64
CA LEU A 3 -0.77 -2.99 9.06
C LEU A 3 -2.03 -2.32 9.61
N ASN A 4 -1.92 -1.03 9.88
CA ASN A 4 -3.06 -0.20 10.24
C ASN A 4 -2.93 1.16 9.54
N SER A 5 -3.97 1.99 9.66
CA SER A 5 -4.01 3.28 8.98
C SER A 5 -2.85 4.20 9.36
N GLU A 6 -2.41 4.12 10.60
CA GLU A 6 -1.32 4.98 11.10
C GLU A 6 0.01 4.62 10.48
N GLN A 7 0.23 3.31 10.19
CA GLN A 7 1.49 2.87 9.61
C GLN A 7 1.67 3.33 8.16
N LEU A 8 0.58 3.69 7.50
CA LEU A 8 0.62 4.15 6.12
C LEU A 8 0.68 5.66 6.00
N ALA A 9 0.52 6.38 7.11
CA ALA A 9 0.66 7.83 7.09
C ALA A 9 2.15 8.18 6.92
N PRO A 10 2.51 8.96 5.90
CA PRO A 10 3.91 9.32 5.70
C PRO A 10 4.44 10.13 6.87
N LYS A 11 5.51 9.64 7.49
CA LYS A 11 6.22 10.38 8.54
C LYS A 11 7.49 10.92 7.90
N MET A 12 7.46 12.17 7.52
CA MET A 12 8.57 12.80 6.80
C MET A 12 9.62 13.26 7.80
N VAL A 13 10.66 12.45 7.96
CA VAL A 13 11.65 12.68 9.01
C VAL A 13 12.86 13.46 8.51
N ASN A 14 13.40 13.11 7.35
CA ASN A 14 14.72 13.58 6.96
C ASN A 14 14.82 14.20 5.56
N GLY A 15 13.81 14.43 4.85
CA GLY A 15 13.92 14.95 3.50
C GLY A 15 13.94 16.47 3.43
N SER A 16 14.49 17.01 2.35
CA SER A 16 14.40 18.43 2.04
C SER A 16 12.94 18.79 1.71
N ALA A 17 12.64 20.10 1.69
CA ALA A 17 11.30 20.56 1.29
C ALA A 17 10.96 20.09 -0.14
N HIS A 18 11.96 20.10 -1.04
CA HIS A 18 11.77 19.65 -2.41
C HIS A 18 11.45 18.15 -2.46
N SER A 19 12.25 17.33 -1.77
CA SER A 19 12.01 15.88 -1.78
C SER A 19 10.67 15.50 -1.15
N ARG A 20 10.25 16.22 -0.12
CA ARG A 20 8.93 16.00 0.49
C ARG A 20 7.80 16.31 -0.48
N LYS A 21 7.93 17.39 -1.23
CA LYS A 21 6.93 17.78 -2.23
C LYS A 21 6.80 16.71 -3.31
N MET A 22 7.94 16.22 -3.81
CA MET A 22 7.96 15.17 -4.83
C MET A 22 7.39 13.87 -4.27
N LEU A 23 7.74 13.53 -3.03
CA LEU A 23 7.19 12.34 -2.37
C LEU A 23 5.67 12.43 -2.25
N GLN A 24 5.14 13.58 -1.87
CA GLN A 24 3.68 13.75 -1.76
C GLN A 24 2.99 13.52 -3.11
N ALA A 25 3.56 14.00 -4.19
CA ALA A 25 3.00 13.78 -5.53
C ALA A 25 2.97 12.28 -5.88
N MET A 26 4.04 11.55 -5.54
CA MET A 26 4.12 10.13 -5.79
C MET A 26 3.13 9.34 -4.93
N ILE A 27 3.03 9.68 -3.66
CA ILE A 27 2.09 9.04 -2.74
C ILE A 27 0.65 9.27 -3.19
N GLN A 28 0.34 10.49 -3.60
CA GLN A 28 -0.99 10.80 -4.10
C GLN A 28 -1.32 9.97 -5.34
N TYR A 29 -0.35 9.79 -6.23
CA TYR A 29 -0.53 8.96 -7.42
C TYR A 29 -0.85 7.52 -7.02
N ILE A 30 -0.10 6.96 -6.07
CA ILE A 30 -0.33 5.59 -5.59
C ILE A 30 -1.74 5.47 -5.00
N GLN A 31 -2.14 6.41 -4.17
CA GLN A 31 -3.45 6.37 -3.52
C GLN A 31 -4.60 6.48 -4.53
N MET A 32 -4.39 7.19 -5.62
CA MET A 32 -5.42 7.35 -6.65
C MET A 32 -5.50 6.19 -7.63
N HIS A 33 -4.43 5.39 -7.75
CA HIS A 33 -4.35 4.36 -8.81
C HIS A 33 -3.96 2.97 -8.31
N PHE A 34 -3.97 2.73 -7.00
CA PHE A 34 -3.46 1.48 -6.42
C PHE A 34 -4.17 0.23 -6.92
N GLU A 35 -5.43 0.33 -7.34
CA GLU A 35 -6.19 -0.82 -7.82
C GLU A 35 -5.78 -1.26 -9.24
N ARG A 36 -4.93 -0.50 -9.90
CA ARG A 36 -4.42 -0.82 -11.24
C ARG A 36 -2.97 -1.26 -11.17
N PRO A 37 -2.48 -2.00 -12.20
CA PRO A 37 -1.04 -2.25 -12.27
C PRO A 37 -0.30 -0.94 -12.45
N ILE A 38 0.59 -0.64 -11.52
CA ILE A 38 1.46 0.55 -11.63
C ILE A 38 2.90 0.12 -11.38
N THR A 39 3.81 0.75 -12.10
CA THR A 39 5.23 0.43 -12.04
C THR A 39 5.98 1.52 -11.30
N LEU A 40 7.24 1.24 -10.96
CA LEU A 40 8.12 2.27 -10.39
C LEU A 40 8.25 3.46 -11.32
N ALA A 41 8.32 3.19 -12.64
CA ALA A 41 8.39 4.27 -13.63
C ALA A 41 7.15 5.16 -13.60
N ASP A 42 5.97 4.55 -13.45
CA ASP A 42 4.72 5.32 -13.34
C ASP A 42 4.73 6.23 -12.11
N ILE A 43 5.17 5.69 -10.99
CA ILE A 43 5.24 6.43 -9.73
C ILE A 43 6.22 7.60 -9.85
N ALA A 44 7.43 7.34 -10.34
CA ALA A 44 8.43 8.39 -10.53
C ALA A 44 7.95 9.45 -11.52
N GLY A 45 7.28 9.01 -12.58
CA GLY A 45 6.72 9.90 -13.59
C GLY A 45 5.68 10.87 -13.05
N ALA A 46 4.95 10.48 -12.00
CA ALA A 46 3.97 11.35 -11.37
C ALA A 46 4.61 12.59 -10.75
N ALA A 47 5.87 12.50 -10.35
CA ALA A 47 6.63 13.63 -9.82
C ALA A 47 7.64 14.16 -10.83
N ASN A 48 7.64 13.61 -12.04
CA ASN A 48 8.52 14.02 -13.12
C ASN A 48 10.01 13.87 -12.77
N ILE A 49 10.35 12.77 -12.10
CA ILE A 49 11.72 12.47 -11.68
C ILE A 49 12.09 11.05 -12.13
N SER A 50 13.39 10.74 -12.05
CA SER A 50 13.87 9.40 -12.41
C SER A 50 13.50 8.37 -11.36
N LYS A 51 13.54 7.08 -11.76
CA LYS A 51 13.31 5.98 -10.83
C LYS A 51 14.28 5.99 -9.66
N ASN A 52 15.57 6.25 -9.93
CA ASN A 52 16.58 6.30 -8.87
C ASN A 52 16.29 7.43 -7.87
N THR A 53 15.87 8.58 -8.36
CA THR A 53 15.51 9.70 -7.49
C THR A 53 14.27 9.36 -6.66
N ALA A 54 13.28 8.68 -7.26
CA ALA A 54 12.09 8.24 -6.54
C ALA A 54 12.45 7.30 -5.40
N LEU A 55 13.32 6.31 -5.66
CA LEU A 55 13.80 5.38 -4.63
C LEU A 55 14.47 6.14 -3.48
N ARG A 56 15.34 7.09 -3.82
CA ARG A 56 16.05 7.87 -2.82
C ARG A 56 15.09 8.71 -1.98
N TYR A 57 14.14 9.37 -2.59
CA TYR A 57 13.18 10.22 -1.86
C TYR A 57 12.28 9.42 -0.93
N PHE A 58 11.84 8.24 -1.35
CA PHE A 58 11.11 7.35 -0.45
C PHE A 58 11.97 6.92 0.73
N GLN A 59 13.20 6.50 0.47
CA GLN A 59 14.11 6.04 1.52
C GLN A 59 14.42 7.16 2.51
N GLU A 60 14.75 8.35 2.03
CA GLU A 60 15.12 9.48 2.88
C GLU A 60 13.96 9.94 3.77
N ASN A 61 12.74 9.89 3.27
CA ASN A 61 11.59 10.47 3.96
C ASN A 61 10.80 9.46 4.79
N ILE A 62 10.61 8.23 4.32
CA ILE A 62 9.77 7.25 5.01
C ILE A 62 10.43 5.88 5.17
N GLY A 63 11.64 5.69 4.67
CA GLY A 63 12.43 4.48 4.93
C GLY A 63 11.97 3.21 4.22
N ILE A 64 11.06 3.30 3.27
CA ILE A 64 10.62 2.15 2.48
C ILE A 64 10.62 2.51 1.00
N SER A 65 10.55 1.49 0.14
CA SER A 65 10.51 1.72 -1.31
C SER A 65 9.11 2.10 -1.78
N PRO A 66 8.99 2.71 -2.97
CA PRO A 66 7.67 2.98 -3.56
C PRO A 66 6.82 1.73 -3.73
N VAL A 67 7.42 0.62 -4.15
CA VAL A 67 6.71 -0.64 -4.35
C VAL A 67 6.21 -1.19 -3.03
N GLU A 68 7.02 -1.10 -1.98
CA GLU A 68 6.61 -1.52 -0.64
C GLU A 68 5.49 -0.65 -0.10
N TYR A 69 5.55 0.65 -0.34
CA TYR A 69 4.45 1.54 0.04
C TYR A 69 3.14 1.15 -0.66
N LEU A 70 3.22 0.89 -1.97
CA LEU A 70 2.06 0.46 -2.75
C LEU A 70 1.46 -0.81 -2.17
N MET A 71 2.30 -1.80 -1.86
CA MET A 71 1.85 -3.06 -1.28
C MET A 71 1.14 -2.84 0.06
N GLN A 72 1.75 -2.06 0.95
CA GLN A 72 1.15 -1.76 2.24
C GLN A 72 -0.19 -1.04 2.09
N TYR A 73 -0.25 -0.11 1.16
CA TYR A 73 -1.49 0.63 0.91
C TYR A 73 -2.61 -0.29 0.43
N ARG A 74 -2.28 -1.20 -0.50
CA ARG A 74 -3.23 -2.20 -1.00
C ARG A 74 -3.76 -3.09 0.12
N LEU A 75 -2.86 -3.62 0.95
CA LEU A 75 -3.25 -4.51 2.05
C LEU A 75 -4.07 -3.78 3.10
N ASN A 76 -3.73 -2.53 3.38
CA ASN A 76 -4.50 -1.74 4.34
C ASN A 76 -5.94 -1.53 3.86
N ASN A 77 -6.12 -1.26 2.58
CA ASN A 77 -7.45 -1.14 2.00
C ASN A 77 -8.22 -2.46 2.06
N ALA A 78 -7.54 -3.58 1.83
CA ALA A 78 -8.15 -4.90 1.98
C ALA A 78 -8.60 -5.13 3.42
N CYS A 79 -7.77 -4.79 4.40
CA CYS A 79 -8.13 -4.92 5.80
C CYS A 79 -9.39 -4.11 6.14
N LYS A 80 -9.48 -2.91 5.61
CA LYS A 80 -10.64 -2.05 5.83
C LYS A 80 -11.91 -2.69 5.26
N MET A 81 -11.85 -3.22 4.03
CA MET A 81 -12.99 -3.89 3.43
C MET A 81 -13.39 -5.16 4.19
N LEU A 82 -12.40 -5.90 4.70
CA LEU A 82 -12.68 -7.11 5.49
C LEU A 82 -13.41 -6.77 6.78
N ARG A 83 -13.09 -5.64 7.39
CA ARG A 83 -13.76 -5.20 8.63
C ARG A 83 -15.13 -4.60 8.37
N GLU A 84 -15.29 -3.87 7.28
CA GLU A 84 -16.46 -3.01 7.06
C GLU A 84 -17.50 -3.56 6.11
N THR A 85 -17.17 -4.65 5.40
CA THR A 85 -18.11 -5.24 4.44
C THR A 85 -18.19 -6.74 4.62
N SER A 86 -19.20 -7.36 4.01
CA SER A 86 -19.33 -8.81 3.92
C SER A 86 -18.99 -9.33 2.51
N GLU A 87 -18.29 -8.52 1.73
CA GLU A 87 -17.89 -8.89 0.38
C GLU A 87 -16.99 -10.12 0.39
N LYS A 88 -17.03 -10.87 -0.72
CA LYS A 88 -16.20 -12.06 -0.89
C LYS A 88 -14.72 -11.71 -0.91
N ILE A 89 -13.88 -12.60 -0.40
CA ILE A 89 -12.43 -12.41 -0.40
C ILE A 89 -11.90 -12.16 -1.82
N THR A 90 -12.42 -12.89 -2.82
CA THR A 90 -12.00 -12.70 -4.22
C THR A 90 -12.31 -11.30 -4.73
N TYR A 91 -13.44 -10.75 -4.33
CA TYR A 91 -13.81 -9.38 -4.70
C TYR A 91 -12.89 -8.37 -4.01
N ILE A 92 -12.64 -8.56 -2.72
CA ILE A 92 -11.77 -7.67 -1.94
C ILE A 92 -10.35 -7.67 -2.52
N ALA A 93 -9.83 -8.85 -2.87
CA ALA A 93 -8.52 -8.95 -3.50
C ALA A 93 -8.44 -8.10 -4.77
N ARG A 94 -9.47 -8.19 -5.61
CA ARG A 94 -9.53 -7.43 -6.86
C ARG A 94 -9.61 -5.92 -6.59
N CYS A 95 -10.43 -5.51 -5.64
CA CYS A 95 -10.55 -4.09 -5.27
C CYS A 95 -9.23 -3.54 -4.73
N ALA A 96 -8.43 -4.39 -4.09
CA ALA A 96 -7.12 -3.99 -3.57
C ALA A 96 -6.02 -4.03 -4.63
N GLY A 97 -6.34 -4.40 -5.87
CA GLY A 97 -5.37 -4.39 -6.96
C GLY A 97 -4.71 -5.72 -7.24
N TYR A 98 -5.25 -6.82 -6.73
CA TYR A 98 -4.70 -8.17 -6.92
C TYR A 98 -5.62 -9.01 -7.82
N ASP A 99 -5.11 -9.41 -8.98
CA ASP A 99 -5.87 -10.24 -9.91
C ASP A 99 -5.92 -11.70 -9.46
N ASN A 100 -4.92 -12.15 -8.73
CA ASN A 100 -4.78 -13.54 -8.30
C ASN A 100 -5.06 -13.64 -6.80
N VAL A 101 -6.17 -14.29 -6.43
CA VAL A 101 -6.56 -14.40 -5.03
C VAL A 101 -5.59 -15.26 -4.21
N SER A 102 -4.97 -16.28 -4.83
CA SER A 102 -3.99 -17.11 -4.13
C SER A 102 -2.76 -16.30 -3.75
N TYR A 103 -2.28 -15.46 -4.66
CA TYR A 103 -1.17 -14.56 -4.38
C TYR A 103 -1.56 -13.54 -3.30
N PHE A 104 -2.76 -12.98 -3.41
CA PHE A 104 -3.28 -12.05 -2.39
C PHE A 104 -3.28 -12.70 -1.01
N ASN A 105 -3.79 -13.92 -0.91
CA ASN A 105 -3.84 -14.64 0.38
C ASN A 105 -2.44 -14.82 0.97
N ARG A 106 -1.45 -15.17 0.14
CA ARG A 106 -0.05 -15.35 0.61
C ARG A 106 0.54 -14.02 1.09
N ILE A 107 0.38 -12.97 0.32
CA ILE A 107 0.92 -11.65 0.67
C ILE A 107 0.23 -11.12 1.93
N PHE A 108 -1.08 -11.26 2.00
CA PHE A 108 -1.85 -10.82 3.17
C PHE A 108 -1.36 -11.54 4.42
N LYS A 109 -1.26 -12.87 4.37
CA LYS A 109 -0.79 -13.65 5.53
C LYS A 109 0.63 -13.28 5.92
N LYS A 110 1.50 -13.06 4.94
CA LYS A 110 2.91 -12.72 5.21
C LYS A 110 3.03 -11.40 5.97
N TYR A 111 2.28 -10.39 5.59
CA TYR A 111 2.43 -9.05 6.15
C TYR A 111 1.43 -8.70 7.25
N VAL A 112 0.26 -9.30 7.26
CA VAL A 112 -0.75 -9.05 8.28
C VAL A 112 -0.67 -10.10 9.40
N GLY A 113 -0.13 -11.28 9.11
CA GLY A 113 0.08 -12.32 10.11
C GLY A 113 -1.02 -13.38 10.17
N LYS A 114 -2.08 -13.21 9.42
CA LYS A 114 -3.18 -14.18 9.35
C LYS A 114 -3.82 -14.09 7.96
N THR A 115 -4.62 -15.11 7.61
CA THR A 115 -5.32 -15.10 6.34
C THR A 115 -6.43 -14.05 6.35
N PRO A 116 -6.88 -13.60 5.17
CA PRO A 116 -8.02 -12.67 5.11
C PRO A 116 -9.25 -13.18 5.84
N SER A 117 -9.57 -14.47 5.70
CA SER A 117 -10.72 -15.07 6.39
C SER A 117 -10.57 -15.05 7.90
N GLN A 118 -9.36 -15.39 8.39
CA GLN A 118 -9.06 -15.34 9.82
C GLN A 118 -9.14 -13.93 10.35
N TYR A 119 -8.60 -12.97 9.60
CA TYR A 119 -8.64 -11.58 9.98
C TYR A 119 -10.08 -11.08 10.14
N ARG A 120 -10.93 -11.39 9.17
CA ARG A 120 -12.34 -11.01 9.22
C ARG A 120 -13.07 -11.66 10.40
N ALA A 121 -12.83 -12.95 10.61
CA ALA A 121 -13.51 -13.68 11.69
C ALA A 121 -13.14 -13.12 13.06
N GLU A 122 -11.89 -12.78 13.28
CA GLU A 122 -11.45 -12.21 14.56
C GLU A 122 -12.05 -10.82 14.78
N ARG A 123 -12.11 -9.99 13.74
CA ARG A 123 -12.69 -8.66 13.85
C ARG A 123 -14.20 -8.70 14.09
N SER A 124 -14.88 -9.71 13.56
CA SER A 124 -16.32 -9.86 13.77
C SER A 124 -16.71 -10.16 15.22
N ARG A 125 -15.75 -10.63 16.01
CA ARG A 125 -15.98 -10.94 17.44
C ARG A 125 -15.82 -9.71 18.34
N GLU A 126 -15.29 -8.65 17.82
CA GLU A 126 -15.15 -7.41 18.54
C GLU A 126 -16.43 -6.56 18.40
#